data_dad74b661276429f5d5fe155806aa504
#
_entry.id   dad74b661276429f5d5fe155806aa504
#
_cell.length_a   1.000
_cell.length_b   1.000
_cell.length_c   1.000
_cell.angle_alpha   90.00
_cell.angle_beta   90.00
_cell.angle_gamma   90.00
#
_symmetry.space_group_name_H-M   'P 1'
#
loop_
_entity.id
_entity.type
_entity.pdbx_description
1 polymer ?
#
loop_
_entity_poly.entity_id
_entity_poly.type
_entity_poly.pdbx_seq_one_letter_code
_entity_poly.pdbx_strand_id
1 'polypeptide(L)'
;MTDLCTPTPRFSAASTAADVLSGIDLTGRTAVVTGGYSGLGLETTRGLTAAGARVIVPARRPAVARSALTGLAGCDVIEMDLLDIPSVRAAAAQIMESIGRLDLLMAIAGVMATPMRHVGPGWESQLAANHFGHFALTCELYPLLAAAGGARVVINSSAGHTLTDFRWHDPHFRTGYDKWLAYGQAKTANALFAVHLDALGRVDGVRAFALHPGKIITGLQREMSRAEQIERGWVDEQGTVIGPGFKTAAQRPPGCGRRRRRH
;
A
#
# COMPACT_ATOMS: atom_id res chain seq x y z
N MET A 1 9.11 2.78 41.32
CA MET A 1 8.27 3.13 40.13
C MET A 1 9.22 3.64 39.09
N THR A 2 9.63 2.78 38.17
CA THR A 2 10.53 3.15 37.07
C THR A 2 9.70 3.86 36.00
N ASP A 3 10.00 5.13 35.83
CA ASP A 3 9.46 5.98 34.76
C ASP A 3 9.84 5.33 33.40
N LEU A 4 8.88 4.67 32.78
CA LEU A 4 9.01 4.19 31.42
C LEU A 4 8.97 5.42 30.51
N CYS A 5 10.14 6.02 30.30
CA CYS A 5 10.34 7.10 29.36
C CYS A 5 9.99 6.56 27.95
N THR A 6 8.75 6.81 27.52
CA THR A 6 8.31 6.48 26.17
C THR A 6 9.14 7.31 25.21
N PRO A 7 9.99 6.71 24.36
CA PRO A 7 10.85 7.47 23.46
C PRO A 7 9.99 8.39 22.61
N THR A 8 10.34 9.67 22.58
CA THR A 8 9.67 10.65 21.70
C THR A 8 9.80 10.13 20.26
N PRO A 9 8.69 9.95 19.50
CA PRO A 9 8.80 9.44 18.15
C PRO A 9 9.69 10.38 17.33
N ARG A 10 10.73 9.82 16.72
CA ARG A 10 11.71 10.53 15.89
C ARG A 10 11.06 11.28 14.72
N PHE A 11 9.85 10.84 14.31
CA PHE A 11 9.11 11.37 13.17
C PHE A 11 7.72 11.84 13.59
N SER A 12 7.20 12.82 12.87
CA SER A 12 5.90 13.44 13.10
C SER A 12 4.97 13.26 11.89
N ALA A 13 3.79 13.83 12.03
CA ALA A 13 2.83 13.93 10.95
C ALA A 13 3.33 14.68 9.70
N ALA A 14 4.25 15.61 9.88
CA ALA A 14 4.81 16.40 8.80
C ALA A 14 6.05 15.73 8.15
N SER A 15 6.58 14.66 8.73
CA SER A 15 7.75 13.97 8.20
C SER A 15 7.48 13.38 6.82
N THR A 16 8.38 13.60 5.89
CA THR A 16 8.36 13.05 4.54
C THR A 16 9.07 11.69 4.47
N ALA A 17 8.95 10.98 3.35
CA ALA A 17 9.73 9.78 3.10
C ALA A 17 11.25 10.08 3.13
N ALA A 18 11.66 11.24 2.61
CA ALA A 18 13.05 11.69 2.64
C ALA A 18 13.57 11.88 4.06
N ASP A 19 12.78 12.52 4.94
CA ASP A 19 13.15 12.70 6.36
C ASP A 19 13.37 11.34 7.05
N VAL A 20 12.51 10.38 6.75
CA VAL A 20 12.55 9.04 7.37
C VAL A 20 13.74 8.23 6.90
N LEU A 21 14.08 8.35 5.61
CA LEU A 21 15.19 7.63 5.00
C LEU A 21 16.52 8.37 5.11
N SER A 22 16.52 9.58 5.69
CA SER A 22 17.74 10.35 5.91
C SER A 22 18.77 9.56 6.72
N GLY A 23 19.96 9.37 6.16
CA GLY A 23 21.06 8.60 6.76
C GLY A 23 20.86 7.07 6.70
N ILE A 24 19.84 6.58 5.99
CA ILE A 24 19.66 5.15 5.73
C ILE A 24 20.25 4.82 4.36
N ASP A 25 21.19 3.88 4.33
CA ASP A 25 21.74 3.33 3.09
C ASP A 25 21.02 1.99 2.78
N LEU A 26 20.39 1.94 1.60
CA LEU A 26 19.73 0.74 1.06
C LEU A 26 20.48 0.17 -0.15
N THR A 27 21.74 0.55 -0.35
CA THR A 27 22.58 -0.01 -1.42
C THR A 27 22.63 -1.53 -1.32
N GLY A 28 22.40 -2.22 -2.44
CA GLY A 28 22.32 -3.67 -2.51
C GLY A 28 21.01 -4.28 -1.96
N ARG A 29 20.04 -3.47 -1.56
CA ARG A 29 18.69 -3.91 -1.22
C ARG A 29 17.76 -3.83 -2.42
N THR A 30 16.84 -4.79 -2.51
CA THR A 30 15.82 -4.82 -3.55
C THR A 30 14.43 -4.66 -2.95
N ALA A 31 13.62 -3.82 -3.58
CA ALA A 31 12.23 -3.58 -3.22
C ALA A 31 11.30 -3.88 -4.40
N VAL A 32 10.12 -4.45 -4.13
CA VAL A 32 8.98 -4.50 -5.04
C VAL A 32 7.92 -3.53 -4.53
N VAL A 33 7.46 -2.59 -5.37
CA VAL A 33 6.48 -1.56 -4.98
C VAL A 33 5.30 -1.60 -5.94
N THR A 34 4.19 -2.21 -5.54
CA THR A 34 2.96 -2.18 -6.35
C THR A 34 2.37 -0.77 -6.37
N GLY A 35 1.94 -0.30 -7.55
CA GLY A 35 1.50 1.10 -7.71
C GLY A 35 2.61 2.14 -7.55
N GLY A 36 3.87 1.73 -7.65
CA GLY A 36 5.07 2.54 -7.43
C GLY A 36 5.28 3.71 -8.41
N TYR A 37 4.34 3.92 -9.33
CA TYR A 37 4.40 4.98 -10.34
C TYR A 37 3.35 6.09 -10.16
N SER A 38 2.61 6.08 -9.04
CA SER A 38 1.60 7.12 -8.76
C SER A 38 1.35 7.29 -7.26
N GLY A 39 0.91 8.49 -6.86
CA GLY A 39 0.50 8.77 -5.49
C GLY A 39 1.54 8.36 -4.44
N LEU A 40 1.09 7.66 -3.40
CA LEU A 40 1.96 7.18 -2.31
C LEU A 40 3.05 6.22 -2.79
N GLY A 41 2.71 5.34 -3.73
CA GLY A 41 3.67 4.39 -4.30
C GLY A 41 4.83 5.10 -5.00
N LEU A 42 4.56 6.18 -5.74
CA LEU A 42 5.61 6.97 -6.40
C LEU A 42 6.55 7.64 -5.38
N GLU A 43 6.01 8.23 -4.32
CA GLU A 43 6.84 8.82 -3.25
C GLU A 43 7.66 7.75 -2.51
N THR A 44 7.08 6.56 -2.31
CA THR A 44 7.82 5.40 -1.76
C THR A 44 8.96 4.99 -2.69
N THR A 45 8.68 4.87 -4.00
CA THR A 45 9.70 4.53 -5.01
C THR A 45 10.84 5.56 -5.01
N ARG A 46 10.50 6.86 -5.04
CA ARG A 46 11.49 7.95 -4.98
C ARG A 46 12.37 7.87 -3.74
N GLY A 47 11.75 7.67 -2.57
CA GLY A 47 12.49 7.57 -1.32
C GLY A 47 13.44 6.37 -1.30
N LEU A 48 12.97 5.20 -1.72
CA LEU A 48 13.77 3.98 -1.73
C LEU A 48 14.94 4.06 -2.72
N THR A 49 14.70 4.58 -3.94
CA THR A 49 15.77 4.75 -4.92
C THR A 49 16.79 5.82 -4.51
N ALA A 50 16.33 6.92 -3.91
CA ALA A 50 17.22 7.95 -3.37
C ALA A 50 18.10 7.42 -2.22
N ALA A 51 17.62 6.41 -1.48
CA ALA A 51 18.40 5.70 -0.46
C ALA A 51 19.28 4.56 -1.03
N GLY A 52 19.32 4.36 -2.34
CA GLY A 52 20.20 3.39 -3.01
C GLY A 52 19.57 2.03 -3.30
N ALA A 53 18.29 1.80 -3.00
CA ALA A 53 17.63 0.53 -3.31
C ALA A 53 17.36 0.37 -4.82
N ARG A 54 17.47 -0.87 -5.32
CA ARG A 54 16.84 -1.27 -6.59
C ARG A 54 15.35 -1.44 -6.36
N VAL A 55 14.51 -0.80 -7.18
CA VAL A 55 13.05 -0.86 -7.04
C VAL A 55 12.42 -1.47 -8.30
N ILE A 56 11.68 -2.56 -8.13
CA ILE A 56 10.87 -3.16 -9.19
C ILE A 56 9.44 -2.68 -9.01
N VAL A 57 8.86 -2.12 -10.06
CA VAL A 57 7.50 -1.53 -10.07
C VAL A 57 6.60 -2.34 -11.00
N PRO A 58 5.81 -3.28 -10.44
CA PRO A 58 4.78 -3.94 -11.22
C PRO A 58 3.67 -2.96 -11.61
N ALA A 59 3.28 -2.94 -12.88
CA ALA A 59 2.34 -1.97 -13.44
C ALA A 59 1.45 -2.57 -14.52
N ARG A 60 0.15 -2.33 -14.44
CA ARG A 60 -0.83 -2.75 -15.45
C ARG A 60 -0.63 -2.04 -16.81
N ARG A 61 -0.03 -0.85 -16.78
CA ARG A 61 0.28 -0.03 -17.96
C ARG A 61 1.77 0.34 -17.94
N PRO A 62 2.67 -0.55 -18.39
CA PRO A 62 4.12 -0.34 -18.28
C PRO A 62 4.62 0.97 -18.90
N ALA A 63 4.07 1.38 -20.06
CA ALA A 63 4.46 2.63 -20.71
C ALA A 63 4.17 3.87 -19.83
N VAL A 64 3.01 3.90 -19.17
CA VAL A 64 2.64 4.99 -18.22
C VAL A 64 3.56 4.98 -17.01
N ALA A 65 3.88 3.79 -16.49
CA ALA A 65 4.78 3.66 -15.35
C ALA A 65 6.20 4.13 -15.71
N ARG A 66 6.75 3.72 -16.85
CA ARG A 66 8.08 4.18 -17.31
C ARG A 66 8.13 5.69 -17.47
N SER A 67 7.09 6.31 -18.06
CA SER A 67 7.00 7.77 -18.17
C SER A 67 7.00 8.47 -16.81
N ALA A 68 6.22 7.96 -15.83
CA ALA A 68 6.14 8.53 -14.49
C ALA A 68 7.44 8.38 -13.67
N LEU A 69 8.24 7.38 -14.00
CA LEU A 69 9.51 7.05 -13.32
C LEU A 69 10.74 7.59 -14.06
N THR A 70 10.54 8.37 -15.14
CA THR A 70 11.64 8.98 -15.91
C THR A 70 12.56 9.77 -14.96
N GLY A 71 13.86 9.53 -15.07
CA GLY A 71 14.90 10.19 -14.25
C GLY A 71 15.14 9.53 -12.88
N LEU A 72 14.39 8.50 -12.50
CA LEU A 72 14.70 7.71 -11.31
C LEU A 72 15.61 6.54 -11.68
N ALA A 73 16.87 6.63 -11.28
CA ALA A 73 17.82 5.53 -11.43
C ALA A 73 17.43 4.34 -10.52
N GLY A 74 17.75 3.13 -10.93
CA GLY A 74 17.49 1.92 -10.13
C GLY A 74 16.03 1.46 -10.10
N CYS A 75 15.20 1.92 -11.06
CA CYS A 75 13.81 1.49 -11.20
C CYS A 75 13.62 0.58 -12.43
N ASP A 76 13.05 -0.59 -12.21
CA ASP A 76 12.62 -1.52 -13.27
C ASP A 76 11.08 -1.58 -13.31
N VAL A 77 10.48 -1.63 -14.49
CA VAL A 77 9.03 -1.75 -14.67
C VAL A 77 8.69 -3.09 -15.29
N ILE A 78 7.82 -3.84 -14.63
CA ILE A 78 7.31 -5.15 -15.04
C ILE A 78 5.80 -5.04 -15.28
N GLU A 79 5.28 -5.75 -16.29
CA GLU A 79 3.84 -5.80 -16.52
C GLU A 79 3.15 -6.70 -15.49
N MET A 80 2.08 -6.21 -14.86
CA MET A 80 1.27 -6.96 -13.91
C MET A 80 -0.10 -6.32 -13.73
N ASP A 81 -1.17 -7.10 -13.82
CA ASP A 81 -2.52 -6.69 -13.37
C ASP A 81 -2.91 -7.50 -12.11
N LEU A 82 -3.16 -6.78 -11.00
CA LEU A 82 -3.60 -7.39 -9.73
C LEU A 82 -4.99 -8.05 -9.82
N LEU A 83 -5.78 -7.74 -10.84
CA LEU A 83 -7.08 -8.38 -11.09
C LEU A 83 -6.96 -9.72 -11.83
N ASP A 84 -5.78 -10.02 -12.36
CA ASP A 84 -5.49 -11.21 -13.16
C ASP A 84 -4.40 -12.05 -12.47
N ILE A 85 -4.77 -13.13 -11.80
CA ILE A 85 -3.82 -13.98 -11.07
C ILE A 85 -2.77 -14.62 -11.99
N PRO A 86 -3.09 -15.11 -13.21
CA PRO A 86 -2.08 -15.47 -14.18
C PRO A 86 -1.03 -14.37 -14.44
N SER A 87 -1.46 -13.12 -14.62
CA SER A 87 -0.55 -11.97 -14.79
C SER A 87 0.33 -11.75 -13.54
N VAL A 88 -0.24 -11.89 -12.34
CA VAL A 88 0.52 -11.79 -11.08
C VAL A 88 1.60 -12.87 -11.00
N ARG A 89 1.27 -14.11 -11.35
CA ARG A 89 2.24 -15.24 -11.38
C ARG A 89 3.34 -15.05 -12.41
N ALA A 90 2.99 -14.59 -13.60
CA ALA A 90 3.98 -14.31 -14.66
C ALA A 90 4.96 -13.19 -14.21
N ALA A 91 4.45 -12.12 -13.60
CA ALA A 91 5.28 -11.07 -13.05
C ALA A 91 6.18 -11.56 -11.91
N ALA A 92 5.66 -12.39 -11.00
CA ALA A 92 6.43 -12.97 -9.91
C ALA A 92 7.55 -13.86 -10.44
N ALA A 93 7.29 -14.70 -11.45
CA ALA A 93 8.31 -15.53 -12.11
C ALA A 93 9.42 -14.67 -12.71
N GLN A 94 9.07 -13.60 -13.45
CA GLN A 94 10.03 -12.66 -14.01
C GLN A 94 10.87 -11.95 -12.91
N ILE A 95 10.27 -11.62 -11.76
CA ILE A 95 10.99 -11.07 -10.63
C ILE A 95 11.98 -12.11 -10.07
N MET A 96 11.54 -13.34 -9.84
CA MET A 96 12.38 -14.43 -9.32
C MET A 96 13.59 -14.73 -10.23
N GLU A 97 13.44 -14.61 -11.54
CA GLU A 97 14.55 -14.75 -12.48
C GLU A 97 15.55 -13.59 -12.42
N SER A 98 15.11 -12.40 -11.99
CA SER A 98 15.91 -11.16 -12.03
C SER A 98 16.67 -10.85 -10.74
N ILE A 99 16.29 -11.48 -9.61
CA ILE A 99 16.88 -11.24 -8.29
C ILE A 99 17.00 -12.53 -7.47
N GLY A 100 18.00 -12.63 -6.62
CA GLY A 100 18.19 -13.77 -5.71
C GLY A 100 17.53 -13.59 -4.33
N ARG A 101 17.10 -12.39 -3.97
CA ARG A 101 16.43 -12.08 -2.71
C ARG A 101 15.58 -10.82 -2.83
N LEU A 102 14.56 -10.72 -1.96
CA LEU A 102 13.69 -9.54 -1.87
C LEU A 102 13.69 -9.00 -0.43
N ASP A 103 14.23 -7.80 -0.24
CA ASP A 103 14.33 -7.19 1.09
C ASP A 103 13.02 -6.47 1.51
N LEU A 104 12.32 -5.84 0.56
CA LEU A 104 11.12 -5.05 0.82
C LEU A 104 10.00 -5.38 -0.18
N LEU A 105 8.82 -5.75 0.32
CA LEU A 105 7.60 -5.84 -0.49
C LEU A 105 6.60 -4.79 -0.01
N MET A 106 6.32 -3.79 -0.85
CA MET A 106 5.42 -2.68 -0.58
C MET A 106 4.13 -2.86 -1.37
N ALA A 107 3.12 -3.50 -0.78
CA ALA A 107 1.80 -3.76 -1.36
C ALA A 107 0.90 -2.52 -1.22
N ILE A 108 1.13 -1.51 -2.08
CA ILE A 108 0.51 -0.16 -1.97
C ILE A 108 -0.64 0.04 -2.95
N ALA A 109 -0.58 -0.57 -4.13
CA ALA A 109 -1.61 -0.41 -5.15
C ALA A 109 -3.02 -0.68 -4.62
N GLY A 110 -4.02 -0.04 -5.22
CA GLY A 110 -5.39 -0.31 -4.85
C GLY A 110 -6.42 0.52 -5.62
N VAL A 111 -7.67 0.18 -5.37
CA VAL A 111 -8.86 0.89 -5.83
C VAL A 111 -9.77 1.16 -4.64
N MET A 112 -10.65 2.17 -4.75
CA MET A 112 -11.55 2.56 -3.68
C MET A 112 -12.90 3.00 -4.25
N ALA A 113 -13.96 2.61 -3.59
CA ALA A 113 -15.33 3.04 -3.88
C ALA A 113 -15.73 2.83 -5.35
N THR A 114 -15.27 1.74 -5.97
CA THR A 114 -15.60 1.40 -7.36
C THR A 114 -17.06 0.97 -7.47
N PRO A 115 -17.69 1.15 -8.64
CA PRO A 115 -18.97 0.49 -8.93
C PRO A 115 -18.85 -1.03 -8.78
N MET A 116 -20.00 -1.70 -8.58
CA MET A 116 -20.05 -3.16 -8.55
C MET A 116 -19.47 -3.75 -9.83
N ARG A 117 -18.47 -4.62 -9.68
CA ARG A 117 -17.89 -5.39 -10.77
C ARG A 117 -17.34 -6.71 -10.23
N HIS A 118 -17.62 -7.79 -10.93
CA HIS A 118 -16.98 -9.09 -10.72
C HIS A 118 -15.87 -9.30 -11.73
N VAL A 119 -14.77 -9.93 -11.29
CA VAL A 119 -13.59 -10.26 -12.12
C VAL A 119 -13.16 -11.70 -11.87
N GLY A 120 -12.35 -12.25 -12.78
CA GLY A 120 -11.88 -13.63 -12.68
C GLY A 120 -13.04 -14.63 -12.49
N PRO A 121 -12.98 -15.52 -11.50
CA PRO A 121 -14.00 -16.54 -11.25
C PRO A 121 -15.25 -16.00 -10.52
N GLY A 122 -15.52 -14.71 -10.61
CA GLY A 122 -16.66 -14.05 -9.94
C GLY A 122 -16.28 -13.32 -8.65
N TRP A 123 -15.06 -12.88 -8.49
CA TRP A 123 -14.60 -12.10 -7.33
C TRP A 123 -15.06 -10.64 -7.40
N GLU A 124 -15.45 -10.07 -6.26
CA GLU A 124 -15.66 -8.63 -6.14
C GLU A 124 -14.35 -7.87 -6.43
N SER A 125 -14.42 -6.85 -7.25
CA SER A 125 -13.24 -6.23 -7.85
C SER A 125 -12.33 -5.49 -6.87
N GLN A 126 -12.88 -4.89 -5.80
CA GLN A 126 -12.04 -4.22 -4.79
C GLN A 126 -11.31 -5.25 -3.92
N LEU A 127 -11.98 -6.34 -3.54
CA LEU A 127 -11.35 -7.45 -2.83
C LEU A 127 -10.29 -8.12 -3.70
N ALA A 128 -10.57 -8.32 -4.99
CA ALA A 128 -9.63 -8.91 -5.92
C ALA A 128 -8.36 -8.05 -6.07
N ALA A 129 -8.49 -6.76 -6.39
CA ALA A 129 -7.36 -5.87 -6.62
C ALA A 129 -6.56 -5.58 -5.34
N ASN A 130 -7.28 -5.25 -4.24
CA ASN A 130 -6.62 -4.77 -3.02
C ASN A 130 -6.03 -5.90 -2.19
N HIS A 131 -6.62 -7.11 -2.26
CA HIS A 131 -6.23 -8.23 -1.41
C HIS A 131 -5.75 -9.44 -2.20
N PHE A 132 -6.58 -10.09 -3.04
CA PHE A 132 -6.20 -11.36 -3.66
C PHE A 132 -4.96 -11.25 -4.56
N GLY A 133 -4.86 -10.19 -5.36
CA GLY A 133 -3.67 -9.96 -6.20
C GLY A 133 -2.39 -9.80 -5.37
N HIS A 134 -2.46 -9.05 -4.25
CA HIS A 134 -1.31 -8.89 -3.35
C HIS A 134 -1.01 -10.15 -2.54
N PHE A 135 -2.04 -10.89 -2.14
CA PHE A 135 -1.87 -12.18 -1.47
C PHE A 135 -1.12 -13.15 -2.39
N ALA A 136 -1.59 -13.31 -3.63
CA ALA A 136 -0.94 -14.16 -4.62
C ALA A 136 0.51 -13.73 -4.88
N LEU A 137 0.75 -12.44 -5.12
CA LEU A 137 2.10 -11.90 -5.32
C LEU A 137 3.02 -12.20 -4.13
N THR A 138 2.51 -12.04 -2.91
CA THR A 138 3.30 -12.30 -1.70
C THR A 138 3.65 -13.78 -1.57
N CYS A 139 2.69 -14.68 -1.84
CA CYS A 139 2.92 -16.12 -1.81
C CYS A 139 3.96 -16.55 -2.85
N GLU A 140 3.85 -16.06 -4.09
CA GLU A 140 4.81 -16.39 -5.16
C GLU A 140 6.22 -15.85 -4.85
N LEU A 141 6.34 -14.66 -4.25
CA LEU A 141 7.63 -14.04 -3.91
C LEU A 141 8.17 -14.46 -2.52
N TYR A 142 7.43 -15.28 -1.77
CA TYR A 142 7.82 -15.65 -0.42
C TYR A 142 9.22 -16.31 -0.33
N PRO A 143 9.63 -17.18 -1.27
CA PRO A 143 11.00 -17.73 -1.23
C PRO A 143 12.09 -16.67 -1.28
N LEU A 144 11.89 -15.57 -2.06
CA LEU A 144 12.83 -14.46 -2.13
C LEU A 144 12.84 -13.61 -0.84
N LEU A 145 11.67 -13.46 -0.19
CA LEU A 145 11.56 -12.78 1.10
C LEU A 145 12.29 -13.57 2.19
N ALA A 146 12.11 -14.88 2.24
CA ALA A 146 12.81 -15.77 3.16
C ALA A 146 14.34 -15.73 2.93
N ALA A 147 14.78 -15.75 1.66
CA ALA A 147 16.20 -15.69 1.29
C ALA A 147 16.90 -14.39 1.73
N ALA A 148 16.17 -13.30 2.00
CA ALA A 148 16.73 -12.05 2.50
C ALA A 148 17.14 -12.11 3.97
N GLY A 149 16.63 -13.08 4.77
CA GLY A 149 16.93 -13.25 6.19
C GLY A 149 16.50 -12.09 7.10
N GLY A 150 15.77 -11.12 6.56
CA GLY A 150 15.35 -9.92 7.29
C GLY A 150 14.36 -9.05 6.51
N ALA A 151 13.56 -9.66 5.64
CA ALA A 151 12.61 -8.96 4.78
C ALA A 151 11.49 -8.26 5.55
N ARG A 152 10.96 -7.21 4.93
CA ARG A 152 9.79 -6.47 5.41
C ARG A 152 8.70 -6.44 4.35
N VAL A 153 7.50 -6.84 4.74
CA VAL A 153 6.30 -6.76 3.91
C VAL A 153 5.38 -5.68 4.49
N VAL A 154 5.07 -4.66 3.72
CA VAL A 154 4.16 -3.58 4.12
C VAL A 154 2.90 -3.65 3.28
N ILE A 155 1.78 -3.90 3.90
CA ILE A 155 0.48 -4.06 3.26
C ILE A 155 -0.37 -2.82 3.55
N ASN A 156 -0.75 -2.11 2.49
CA ASN A 156 -1.53 -0.89 2.62
C ASN A 156 -2.98 -1.21 2.98
N SER A 157 -3.32 -1.05 4.27
CA SER A 157 -4.69 -1.04 4.78
C SER A 157 -5.27 0.38 4.72
N SER A 158 -6.27 0.68 5.54
CA SER A 158 -6.95 1.98 5.60
C SER A 158 -7.72 2.09 6.91
N ALA A 159 -8.09 3.29 7.35
CA ALA A 159 -9.15 3.47 8.33
C ALA A 159 -10.48 2.84 7.88
N GLY A 160 -10.65 2.61 6.57
CA GLY A 160 -11.81 1.89 6.03
C GLY A 160 -11.99 0.47 6.60
N HIS A 161 -10.95 -0.16 7.15
CA HIS A 161 -11.09 -1.48 7.78
C HIS A 161 -12.03 -1.47 9.01
N THR A 162 -12.28 -0.31 9.60
CA THR A 162 -13.23 -0.18 10.73
C THR A 162 -14.70 -0.10 10.28
N LEU A 163 -14.96 0.00 8.97
CA LEU A 163 -16.32 0.10 8.45
C LEU A 163 -17.09 -1.24 8.50
N THR A 164 -16.37 -2.34 8.39
CA THR A 164 -16.98 -3.67 8.37
C THR A 164 -15.95 -4.77 8.66
N ASP A 165 -16.43 -5.86 9.23
CA ASP A 165 -15.70 -7.12 9.26
C ASP A 165 -15.69 -7.79 7.87
N PHE A 166 -14.96 -8.90 7.75
CA PHE A 166 -14.98 -9.70 6.54
C PHE A 166 -16.31 -10.46 6.41
N ARG A 167 -16.98 -10.36 5.26
CA ARG A 167 -18.29 -10.98 4.98
C ARG A 167 -18.12 -12.45 4.59
N TRP A 168 -17.90 -13.32 5.55
CA TRP A 168 -17.65 -14.76 5.32
C TRP A 168 -18.75 -15.47 4.52
N HIS A 169 -20.01 -15.04 4.64
CA HIS A 169 -21.14 -15.65 3.95
C HIS A 169 -21.32 -15.15 2.51
N ASP A 170 -20.89 -13.93 2.21
CA ASP A 170 -21.00 -13.32 0.88
C ASP A 170 -19.82 -12.36 0.63
N PRO A 171 -18.59 -12.89 0.49
CA PRO A 171 -17.39 -12.06 0.34
C PRO A 171 -17.36 -11.29 -0.99
N HIS A 172 -18.19 -11.69 -1.93
CA HIS A 172 -18.23 -11.11 -3.28
C HIS A 172 -19.45 -10.22 -3.53
N PHE A 173 -20.20 -9.88 -2.48
CA PHE A 173 -21.37 -9.01 -2.58
C PHE A 173 -22.30 -9.43 -3.71
N ARG A 174 -22.70 -10.69 -3.73
CA ARG A 174 -23.71 -11.18 -4.69
C ARG A 174 -25.05 -10.50 -4.50
N THR A 175 -25.28 -10.00 -3.28
CA THR A 175 -26.44 -9.20 -2.90
C THR A 175 -26.02 -8.00 -2.06
N GLY A 176 -26.77 -6.89 -2.19
CA GLY A 176 -26.61 -5.73 -1.31
C GLY A 176 -25.25 -5.05 -1.40
N TYR A 177 -24.74 -4.81 -2.63
CA TYR A 177 -23.46 -4.15 -2.82
C TYR A 177 -23.47 -2.73 -2.26
N ASP A 178 -22.51 -2.46 -1.40
CA ASP A 178 -22.11 -1.13 -0.99
C ASP A 178 -20.61 -0.96 -1.24
N LYS A 179 -20.25 0.06 -2.03
CA LYS A 179 -18.87 0.28 -2.46
C LYS A 179 -17.90 0.59 -1.31
N TRP A 180 -18.41 1.15 -0.19
CA TRP A 180 -17.59 1.46 0.98
C TRP A 180 -17.40 0.25 1.86
N LEU A 181 -18.45 -0.57 2.03
CA LEU A 181 -18.32 -1.85 2.73
C LEU A 181 -17.41 -2.82 1.96
N ALA A 182 -17.49 -2.86 0.63
CA ALA A 182 -16.59 -3.65 -0.20
C ALA A 182 -15.13 -3.19 -0.06
N TYR A 183 -14.89 -1.88 -0.06
CA TYR A 183 -13.57 -1.31 0.24
C TYR A 183 -13.10 -1.65 1.66
N GLY A 184 -13.97 -1.45 2.65
CA GLY A 184 -13.69 -1.74 4.06
C GLY A 184 -13.30 -3.19 4.27
N GLN A 185 -14.09 -4.13 3.74
CA GLN A 185 -13.80 -5.57 3.77
C GLN A 185 -12.41 -5.91 3.19
N ALA A 186 -12.07 -5.34 2.03
CA ALA A 186 -10.76 -5.58 1.41
C ALA A 186 -9.61 -5.06 2.30
N LYS A 187 -9.82 -3.94 3.02
CA LYS A 187 -8.83 -3.38 3.94
C LYS A 187 -8.75 -4.11 5.28
N THR A 188 -9.85 -4.72 5.75
CA THR A 188 -9.87 -5.68 6.86
C THR A 188 -9.08 -6.93 6.48
N ALA A 189 -9.32 -7.51 5.29
CA ALA A 189 -8.54 -8.64 4.80
C ALA A 189 -7.03 -8.36 4.75
N ASN A 190 -6.65 -7.15 4.31
CA ASN A 190 -5.24 -6.72 4.30
C ASN A 190 -4.64 -6.65 5.71
N ALA A 191 -5.38 -6.16 6.70
CA ALA A 191 -4.90 -6.11 8.08
C ALA A 191 -4.72 -7.51 8.68
N LEU A 192 -5.71 -8.40 8.49
CA LEU A 192 -5.64 -9.80 8.93
C LEU A 192 -4.50 -10.56 8.25
N PHE A 193 -4.31 -10.34 6.95
CA PHE A 193 -3.20 -10.95 6.20
C PHE A 193 -1.84 -10.53 6.76
N ALA A 194 -1.65 -9.25 7.06
CA ALA A 194 -0.38 -8.78 7.64
C ALA A 194 -0.10 -9.43 8.99
N VAL A 195 -1.10 -9.54 9.86
CA VAL A 195 -0.95 -10.18 11.18
C VAL A 195 -0.58 -11.64 11.03
N HIS A 196 -1.25 -12.38 10.14
CA HIS A 196 -0.99 -13.80 9.93
C HIS A 196 0.36 -14.04 9.26
N LEU A 197 0.69 -13.25 8.24
CA LEU A 197 1.99 -13.32 7.56
C LEU A 197 3.15 -13.01 8.51
N ASP A 198 3.00 -12.02 9.42
CA ASP A 198 4.02 -11.73 10.44
C ASP A 198 4.23 -12.92 11.38
N ALA A 199 3.16 -13.59 11.78
CA ALA A 199 3.25 -14.76 12.66
C ALA A 199 3.97 -15.92 11.98
N LEU A 200 3.61 -16.24 10.74
CA LEU A 200 4.21 -17.34 9.97
C LEU A 200 5.66 -17.03 9.54
N GLY A 201 5.91 -15.79 9.10
CA GLY A 201 7.20 -15.42 8.50
C GLY A 201 8.36 -15.23 9.48
N ARG A 202 8.10 -15.23 10.80
CA ARG A 202 9.15 -14.97 11.82
C ARG A 202 10.29 -15.97 11.77
N VAL A 203 10.00 -17.22 11.50
CA VAL A 203 11.01 -18.27 11.43
C VAL A 203 12.01 -18.04 10.29
N ASP A 204 11.56 -17.38 9.22
CA ASP A 204 12.35 -17.03 8.04
C ASP A 204 12.90 -15.59 8.11
N GLY A 205 12.71 -14.89 9.23
CA GLY A 205 13.09 -13.47 9.37
C GLY A 205 12.19 -12.49 8.64
N VAL A 206 11.09 -12.95 8.06
CA VAL A 206 10.10 -12.10 7.37
C VAL A 206 9.17 -11.45 8.38
N ARG A 207 9.04 -10.13 8.33
CA ARG A 207 8.12 -9.37 9.18
C ARG A 207 7.10 -8.65 8.30
N ALA A 208 5.83 -8.65 8.72
CA ALA A 208 4.76 -8.03 7.98
C ALA A 208 4.01 -6.97 8.81
N PHE A 209 3.58 -5.90 8.15
CA PHE A 209 2.94 -4.75 8.77
C PHE A 209 1.74 -4.29 7.94
N ALA A 210 0.60 -4.07 8.59
CA ALA A 210 -0.50 -3.32 7.99
C ALA A 210 -0.29 -1.82 8.25
N LEU A 211 -0.44 -1.00 7.21
CA LEU A 211 -0.27 0.44 7.28
C LEU A 211 -1.54 1.17 6.89
N HIS A 212 -1.98 2.13 7.72
CA HIS A 212 -2.94 3.15 7.32
C HIS A 212 -2.19 4.48 7.05
N PRO A 213 -2.16 4.96 5.79
CA PRO A 213 -1.34 6.12 5.43
C PRO A 213 -1.92 7.48 5.86
N GLY A 214 -3.12 7.51 6.41
CA GLY A 214 -3.87 8.73 6.68
C GLY A 214 -4.80 9.12 5.53
N LYS A 215 -5.39 10.31 5.60
CA LYS A 215 -6.23 10.86 4.55
C LYS A 215 -5.36 11.59 3.52
N ILE A 216 -5.38 11.14 2.28
CA ILE A 216 -4.56 11.71 1.20
C ILE A 216 -5.38 11.67 -0.08
N ILE A 217 -5.49 12.80 -0.76
CA ILE A 217 -6.10 12.85 -2.10
C ILE A 217 -5.04 12.43 -3.12
N THR A 218 -5.35 11.40 -3.88
CA THR A 218 -4.50 10.85 -4.95
C THR A 218 -5.38 10.33 -6.08
N GLY A 219 -4.83 9.62 -7.04
CA GLY A 219 -5.63 8.88 -8.04
C GLY A 219 -6.51 7.76 -7.46
N LEU A 220 -6.45 7.49 -6.15
CA LEU A 220 -7.31 6.49 -5.49
C LEU A 220 -8.79 6.89 -5.55
N GLN A 221 -9.09 8.19 -5.49
CA GLN A 221 -10.45 8.74 -5.51
C GLN A 221 -11.06 8.90 -6.91
N ARG A 222 -10.41 8.41 -7.96
CA ARG A 222 -10.85 8.61 -9.37
C ARG A 222 -12.25 8.08 -9.70
N GLU A 223 -12.73 7.10 -8.92
CA GLU A 223 -14.08 6.52 -9.09
C GLU A 223 -15.16 7.28 -8.31
N MET A 224 -14.76 8.27 -7.53
CA MET A 224 -15.69 9.13 -6.78
C MET A 224 -16.02 10.37 -7.61
N SER A 225 -17.29 10.74 -7.65
CA SER A 225 -17.69 12.02 -8.22
C SER A 225 -17.21 13.20 -7.36
N ARG A 226 -17.10 14.38 -7.97
CA ARG A 226 -16.81 15.61 -7.24
C ARG A 226 -17.87 15.88 -6.16
N ALA A 227 -19.15 15.68 -6.48
CA ALA A 227 -20.25 15.87 -5.55
C ALA A 227 -20.09 14.97 -4.29
N GLU A 228 -19.72 13.71 -4.47
CA GLU A 228 -19.48 12.80 -3.34
C GLU A 228 -18.28 13.22 -2.48
N GLN A 229 -17.22 13.77 -3.10
CA GLN A 229 -16.07 14.29 -2.35
C GLN A 229 -16.43 15.55 -1.53
N ILE A 230 -17.30 16.40 -2.06
CA ILE A 230 -17.84 17.59 -1.37
C ILE A 230 -18.74 17.17 -0.21
N GLU A 231 -19.71 16.28 -0.45
CA GLU A 231 -20.61 15.74 0.57
C GLU A 231 -19.85 15.13 1.77
N ARG A 232 -18.70 14.51 1.50
CA ARG A 232 -17.81 13.97 2.53
C ARG A 232 -16.92 15.00 3.22
N GLY A 233 -16.99 16.26 2.82
CA GLY A 233 -16.18 17.34 3.35
C GLY A 233 -14.67 17.16 3.06
N TRP A 234 -14.32 16.51 1.94
CA TRP A 234 -12.92 16.32 1.55
C TRP A 234 -12.39 17.45 0.71
N VAL A 235 -13.23 17.99 -0.16
CA VAL A 235 -12.91 19.12 -1.02
C VAL A 235 -14.07 20.12 -1.02
N ASP A 236 -13.78 21.38 -1.34
CA ASP A 236 -14.78 22.41 -1.63
C ASP A 236 -15.29 22.33 -3.08
N GLU A 237 -16.19 23.26 -3.46
CA GLU A 237 -16.73 23.36 -4.81
C GLU A 237 -15.64 23.63 -5.86
N GLN A 238 -14.58 24.34 -5.49
CA GLN A 238 -13.41 24.63 -6.32
C GLN A 238 -12.46 23.43 -6.42
N GLY A 239 -12.61 22.42 -5.55
CA GLY A 239 -11.80 21.24 -5.50
C GLY A 239 -10.57 21.35 -4.61
N THR A 240 -10.51 22.39 -3.81
CA THR A 240 -9.48 22.54 -2.79
C THR A 240 -9.73 21.55 -1.66
N VAL A 241 -8.69 20.89 -1.17
CA VAL A 241 -8.78 19.97 -0.03
C VAL A 241 -9.04 20.77 1.24
N ILE A 242 -10.19 20.53 1.89
CA ILE A 242 -10.62 21.24 3.10
C ILE A 242 -10.76 20.34 4.32
N GLY A 243 -10.82 19.03 4.14
CA GLY A 243 -11.04 18.10 5.23
C GLY A 243 -9.89 18.08 6.23
N PRO A 244 -10.16 18.05 7.56
CA PRO A 244 -9.10 18.02 8.57
C PRO A 244 -8.28 16.72 8.46
N GLY A 245 -6.97 16.86 8.67
CA GLY A 245 -6.03 15.74 8.69
C GLY A 245 -5.64 15.20 7.31
N PHE A 246 -6.01 15.89 6.22
CA PHE A 246 -5.47 15.57 4.90
C PHE A 246 -4.00 15.97 4.78
N LYS A 247 -3.28 15.20 4.00
CA LYS A 247 -1.85 15.33 3.75
C LYS A 247 -1.54 15.26 2.27
N THR A 248 -0.35 15.69 1.92
CA THR A 248 0.24 15.40 0.60
C THR A 248 0.76 13.96 0.54
N ALA A 249 0.91 13.44 -0.66
CA ALA A 249 1.48 12.09 -0.86
C ALA A 249 2.92 11.95 -0.32
N ALA A 250 3.67 13.06 -0.26
CA ALA A 250 5.03 13.09 0.26
C ALA A 250 5.09 13.03 1.80
N GLN A 251 4.00 13.35 2.52
CA GLN A 251 3.94 13.39 3.98
C GLN A 251 3.46 12.08 4.58
N ARG A 252 4.02 11.72 5.72
CA ARG A 252 3.53 10.59 6.54
C ARG A 252 2.27 10.96 7.33
N PRO A 253 1.48 9.94 7.79
CA PRO A 253 0.36 10.15 8.72
C PRO A 253 0.78 10.85 10.02
N PRO A 254 -0.04 11.73 10.59
CA PRO A 254 0.23 12.31 11.90
C PRO A 254 0.34 11.20 12.95
N GLY A 255 1.48 11.10 13.60
CA GLY A 255 1.55 10.50 14.93
C GLY A 255 0.63 11.29 15.87
N CYS A 256 -0.02 10.62 16.83
CA CYS A 256 -0.93 11.21 17.79
C CYS A 256 -0.33 12.50 18.40
N GLY A 257 -0.89 13.66 18.00
CA GLY A 257 -0.40 14.96 18.45
C GLY A 257 -0.58 15.10 19.96
N ARG A 258 0.42 15.59 20.65
CA ARG A 258 0.33 15.99 22.05
C ARG A 258 -0.90 16.88 22.24
N ARG A 259 -1.83 16.46 23.07
CA ARG A 259 -2.79 17.40 23.65
C ARG A 259 -1.95 18.46 24.37
N ARG A 260 -1.94 19.68 23.83
CA ARG A 260 -1.45 20.83 24.59
C ARG A 260 -2.32 20.92 25.85
N ARG A 261 -1.77 20.60 27.00
CA ARG A 261 -2.36 21.01 28.27
C ARG A 261 -2.34 22.53 28.24
N ARG A 262 -3.50 23.15 28.19
CA ARG A 262 -3.64 24.56 28.55
C ARG A 262 -3.49 24.63 30.07
N HIS A 263 -2.52 25.38 30.51
CA HIS A 263 -2.45 25.87 31.89
C HIS A 263 -3.52 26.95 32.07
#